data_9e7d0405086ef4a5cffff1bcb7622299
#
_entry.id   9e7d0405086ef4a5cffff1bcb7622299
#
_cell.length_a   1.000
_cell.length_b   1.000
_cell.length_c   1.000
_cell.angle_alpha   90.00
_cell.angle_beta   90.00
_cell.angle_gamma   90.00
#
_symmetry.space_group_name_H-M   'P 1'
#
loop_
_entity.id
_entity.type
_entity.pdbx_description
1 polymer ?
#
loop_
_entity_poly.entity_id
_entity_poly.type
_entity_poly.pdbx_seq_one_letter_code
_entity_poly.pdbx_strand_id
1 'polypeptide(L)' 'GVKEIKLNGEIVYFIPVMEKGSHNLVEITMG' A
#
# COMPACT_ATOMS: atom_id res chain seq x y z
N GLY A 1 4.68 14.89 4.33
CA GLY A 1 5.02 13.47 4.36
C GLY A 1 3.84 12.57 4.05
N VAL A 2 4.05 11.30 4.14
CA VAL A 2 3.00 10.30 3.91
C VAL A 2 2.05 10.28 5.10
N LYS A 3 0.76 10.44 4.83
CA LYS A 3 -0.27 10.40 5.85
C LYS A 3 -0.82 9.00 6.05
N GLU A 4 -1.00 8.26 4.96
CA GLU A 4 -1.62 6.97 4.98
C GLU A 4 -1.19 6.14 3.79
N ILE A 5 -1.02 4.85 4.01
CA ILE A 5 -0.75 3.88 2.94
C ILE A 5 -1.81 2.81 3.06
N LYS A 6 -2.50 2.53 1.95
CA LYS A 6 -3.46 1.43 1.89
C LYS A 6 -2.98 0.42 0.86
N LEU A 7 -3.03 -0.83 1.24
CA LEU A 7 -2.74 -1.95 0.35
C LEU A 7 -3.99 -2.82 0.23
N ASN A 8 -4.53 -2.88 -0.98
CA ASN A 8 -5.75 -3.64 -1.27
C ASN A 8 -6.90 -3.28 -0.31
N GLY A 9 -7.04 -1.98 0.01
CA GLY A 9 -8.09 -1.48 0.88
C GLY A 9 -7.78 -1.53 2.37
N GLU A 10 -6.63 -2.04 2.76
CA GLU A 10 -6.23 -2.12 4.17
C GLU A 10 -5.13 -1.12 4.48
N ILE A 11 -5.23 -0.47 5.65
CA ILE A 11 -4.20 0.45 6.11
C ILE A 11 -2.99 -0.35 6.55
N VAL A 12 -1.83 0.00 6.01
CA VAL A 12 -0.56 -0.65 6.36
C VAL A 12 0.48 0.40 6.70
N TYR A 13 1.51 0.01 7.42
CA TYR A 13 2.60 0.93 7.81
C TYR A 13 3.83 0.79 6.91
N PHE A 14 3.81 -0.18 6.02
CA PHE A 14 4.88 -0.43 5.06
C PHE A 14 4.32 -1.23 3.89
N ILE A 15 5.03 -1.23 2.78
CA ILE A 15 4.63 -2.02 1.62
C ILE A 15 5.38 -3.35 1.70
N PRO A 16 4.68 -4.49 1.90
CA PRO A 16 5.34 -5.78 1.97
C PRO A 16 5.83 -6.24 0.60
N VAL A 17 6.74 -7.20 0.60
CA VAL A 17 7.16 -7.84 -0.63
C VAL A 17 5.99 -8.66 -1.17
N MET A 18 5.63 -8.40 -2.43
CA MET A 18 4.50 -9.06 -3.07
C MET A 18 4.99 -10.07 -4.10
N GLU A 19 4.22 -11.13 -4.26
CA GLU A 19 4.59 -12.17 -5.21
C GLU A 19 4.55 -11.67 -6.65
N LYS A 20 5.47 -12.18 -7.46
CA LYS A 20 5.50 -11.86 -8.88
C LYS A 20 4.19 -12.33 -9.54
N GLY A 21 3.60 -11.46 -10.33
CA GLY A 21 2.36 -11.78 -11.03
C GLY A 21 1.09 -11.49 -10.23
N SER A 22 1.21 -11.10 -8.96
CA SER A 22 0.03 -10.70 -8.18
C SER A 22 -0.41 -9.30 -8.58
N HIS A 23 -1.72 -9.04 -8.43
CA HIS A 23 -2.30 -7.73 -8.67
C HIS A 23 -2.59 -7.06 -7.34
N ASN A 24 -1.93 -5.95 -7.08
CA ASN A 24 -2.07 -5.25 -5.81
C ASN A 24 -2.34 -3.77 -6.06
N LEU A 25 -3.31 -3.23 -5.33
CA LEU A 25 -3.63 -1.81 -5.39
C LEU A 25 -3.00 -1.11 -4.19
N VAL A 26 -2.10 -0.19 -4.48
CA VAL A 26 -1.44 0.61 -3.45
C VAL A 26 -1.94 2.05 -3.57
N GLU A 27 -2.46 2.58 -2.48
CA GLU A 27 -2.93 3.96 -2.42
C GLU A 27 -2.15 4.70 -1.34
N ILE A 28 -1.53 5.79 -1.73
CA ILE A 28 -0.73 6.60 -0.81
C ILE A 28 -1.35 7.98 -0.72
N THR A 29 -1.71 8.39 0.50
CA THR A 29 -2.25 9.72 0.77
C THR A 29 -1.16 10.55 1.42
N MET A 30 -0.93 11.73 0.86
CA MET A 30 0.05 12.68 1.39
C MET A 30 -0.66 13.67 2.30
N GLY A 31 -0.05 13.96 3.41
CA GLY A 31 -0.62 14.87 4.39
C GLY A 31 0.13 16.18 4.50
#